data_0c41c8f77b8656a4902ad9cf6deda011
#
_entry.id   0c41c8f77b8656a4902ad9cf6deda011
#
_cell.length_a   1.000
_cell.length_b   1.000
_cell.length_c   1.000
_cell.angle_alpha   90.00
_cell.angle_beta   90.00
_cell.angle_gamma   90.00
#
_symmetry.space_group_name_H-M   'P 1'
#
loop_
_entity.id
_entity.type
_entity.pdbx_description
1 polymer ?
#
loop_
_entity_poly.entity_id
_entity_poly.type
_entity_poly.pdbx_seq_one_letter_code
_entity_poly.pdbx_strand_id
1 'polypeptide(L)'
;MTNCPRKAPVLPSSDNAGRLRIGCVAESTGAVGTLGASPASHFSTWVYIYLSGSDKMADPNFATDSIIEKPPLEVDESGQLPDLGQSVDPAAERSLVWKFDLRILPVLAVMYLFNSLDKSNLGNAKTAGLEETLNLKGNQYNLILSIFFIPYVLTAPFLGIAGKIYGPNRVLPCMMLTFGLCTLLVVAVFDFGGLLAIRWFLGMAESAFFPIVIYYLTTFYRRGELARRLAIFYAAQSIASAFSGLLSFGVFRIKSGPLASWRYLFLIEGAGTMLFALFALWYLPRSSTQASFLNDEEKSLAYTRMQLDSSAVVDEKINIRESLAIFKHGTSWAVLAIQICLGVPLQSVQLFLPVIISRLGYDTVKTNLYTVAPNVSGAAVLLILAFCSDWTRWRFPFVALGFLFTFIGMVIYVAIDVERDINVAYFASFMMTWGTSAPSVLLDVWYNNNIASEGKRVVLTSIAVPLANLMGLVSSNIFRAQDAPKYIPALITTAAFGGTGMLLTVLLGTWMVYDNKRRNTAQGMYLRARDIPTEHLKAGPASPSFRWFY
;
A
#
# COMPACT_ATOMS: atom_id res chain seq x y z
N MET A 1 21.41 67.20 14.26
CA MET A 1 22.56 67.55 13.38
C MET A 1 22.57 66.46 12.32
N THR A 2 22.00 66.79 11.20
CA THR A 2 22.57 66.88 9.83
C THR A 2 22.98 65.51 9.26
N ASN A 3 22.58 65.03 8.13
CA ASN A 3 21.87 65.46 6.92
C ASN A 3 21.84 64.20 5.99
N CYS A 4 20.76 64.03 5.31
CA CYS A 4 20.64 63.29 4.04
C CYS A 4 21.32 64.13 2.91
N PRO A 5 21.68 63.67 1.68
CA PRO A 5 20.74 63.08 0.75
C PRO A 5 21.32 62.18 -0.42
N ARG A 6 20.38 61.41 -1.07
CA ARG A 6 20.15 61.20 -2.53
C ARG A 6 21.32 60.96 -3.51
N LYS A 7 21.20 59.89 -4.32
CA LYS A 7 20.86 59.95 -5.75
C LYS A 7 20.95 58.57 -6.43
N ALA A 8 19.90 58.19 -7.15
CA ALA A 8 19.97 57.30 -8.32
C ALA A 8 20.39 58.16 -9.55
N PRO A 9 20.92 57.53 -10.61
CA PRO A 9 20.13 57.42 -11.82
C PRO A 9 20.40 56.20 -12.72
N VAL A 10 19.33 55.76 -13.41
CA VAL A 10 19.11 55.77 -14.89
C VAL A 10 19.81 54.68 -15.71
N LEU A 11 18.97 53.84 -16.34
CA LEU A 11 19.16 53.01 -17.52
C LEU A 11 19.72 53.76 -18.72
N PRO A 12 20.34 53.05 -19.67
CA PRO A 12 19.66 52.96 -20.98
C PRO A 12 19.75 51.58 -21.66
N SER A 13 18.84 51.45 -22.59
CA SER A 13 18.41 50.49 -23.55
C SER A 13 19.45 50.08 -24.61
N SER A 14 19.11 48.98 -25.23
CA SER A 14 19.14 48.61 -26.66
C SER A 14 20.17 47.60 -27.17
N ASP A 15 19.59 46.58 -27.79
CA ASP A 15 19.93 45.91 -29.05
C ASP A 15 21.33 45.30 -29.25
N ASN A 16 21.42 43.99 -29.48
CA ASN A 16 21.59 43.41 -30.82
C ASN A 16 21.91 41.92 -30.82
N ALA A 17 21.42 41.32 -31.87
CA ALA A 17 21.58 39.96 -32.30
C ALA A 17 23.04 39.48 -32.48
N GLY A 18 23.30 38.19 -32.26
CA GLY A 18 24.58 37.56 -32.63
C GLY A 18 24.52 36.05 -32.58
N ARG A 19 24.26 35.43 -33.72
CA ARG A 19 24.52 34.02 -34.02
C ARG A 19 26.00 33.73 -33.86
N LEU A 20 26.34 32.46 -33.50
CA LEU A 20 27.35 31.61 -34.17
C LEU A 20 27.57 30.30 -33.36
N ARG A 21 27.27 29.16 -33.99
CA ARG A 21 28.10 28.08 -34.59
C ARG A 21 28.87 27.22 -33.61
N ILE A 22 28.43 25.97 -33.51
CA ILE A 22 28.99 24.69 -34.00
C ILE A 22 30.51 24.51 -33.80
N GLY A 23 30.84 23.45 -33.07
CA GLY A 23 32.15 22.84 -33.04
C GLY A 23 32.06 21.41 -32.48
N CYS A 24 31.98 20.43 -33.38
CA CYS A 24 32.27 19.03 -33.11
C CYS A 24 33.78 18.85 -33.03
N VAL A 25 34.30 18.07 -32.05
CA VAL A 25 35.49 17.24 -32.25
C VAL A 25 35.29 15.94 -31.49
N ALA A 26 35.47 14.87 -32.20
CA ALA A 26 35.51 13.48 -31.76
C ALA A 26 36.97 13.04 -31.49
N GLU A 27 37.06 11.78 -31.04
CA GLU A 27 38.23 10.93 -30.85
C GLU A 27 38.83 10.91 -29.44
N SER A 28 39.24 9.80 -28.88
CA SER A 28 39.30 8.35 -29.19
C SER A 28 40.00 7.65 -28.03
N THR A 29 39.79 6.34 -27.95
CA THR A 29 40.66 5.29 -27.36
C THR A 29 40.75 5.12 -25.84
N GLY A 30 40.19 4.06 -25.33
CA GLY A 30 40.86 2.81 -24.94
C GLY A 30 41.39 2.75 -23.53
N ALA A 31 40.78 1.95 -22.67
CA ALA A 31 41.51 0.99 -21.84
C ALA A 31 40.54 0.15 -20.98
N VAL A 32 40.76 -1.13 -21.02
CA VAL A 32 40.14 -2.20 -20.22
C VAL A 32 40.58 -2.06 -18.77
N GLY A 33 39.59 -2.12 -17.83
CA GLY A 33 39.87 -2.18 -16.41
C GLY A 33 38.70 -2.82 -15.67
N THR A 34 38.80 -4.10 -15.39
CA THR A 34 37.93 -4.88 -14.52
C THR A 34 38.03 -4.37 -13.09
N LEU A 35 36.94 -3.90 -12.51
CA LEU A 35 36.79 -3.79 -11.06
C LEU A 35 35.36 -4.13 -10.65
N GLY A 36 35.28 -5.05 -9.68
CA GLY A 36 34.06 -5.66 -9.19
C GLY A 36 33.03 -4.66 -8.63
N ALA A 37 31.83 -4.77 -9.10
CA ALA A 37 30.69 -4.01 -8.61
C ALA A 37 30.07 -4.72 -7.41
N SER A 38 29.96 -4.00 -6.31
CA SER A 38 29.25 -4.38 -5.09
C SER A 38 27.73 -4.46 -5.33
N PRO A 39 26.98 -5.39 -4.70
CA PRO A 39 25.53 -5.58 -4.89
C PRO A 39 24.65 -4.35 -4.60
N ALA A 40 25.18 -3.35 -3.90
CA ALA A 40 24.44 -2.14 -3.54
C ALA A 40 24.20 -1.17 -4.72
N SER A 41 24.98 -1.29 -5.81
CA SER A 41 24.84 -0.42 -6.99
C SER A 41 23.66 -0.79 -7.90
N HIS A 42 23.20 -2.04 -7.84
CA HIS A 42 22.06 -2.49 -8.66
C HIS A 42 20.71 -2.05 -8.12
N PHE A 43 20.56 -1.89 -6.80
CA PHE A 43 19.30 -1.47 -6.21
C PHE A 43 18.97 0.01 -6.50
N SER A 44 19.98 0.87 -6.54
CA SER A 44 19.79 2.28 -6.91
C SER A 44 19.42 2.46 -8.40
N THR A 45 19.90 1.58 -9.27
CA THR A 45 19.57 1.59 -10.71
C THR A 45 18.12 1.18 -10.95
N TRP A 46 17.58 0.24 -10.17
CA TRP A 46 16.18 -0.21 -10.28
C TRP A 46 15.17 0.86 -9.83
N VAL A 47 15.47 1.58 -8.75
CA VAL A 47 14.66 2.72 -8.29
C VAL A 47 14.73 3.85 -9.33
N TYR A 48 15.86 4.03 -10.00
CA TYR A 48 16.03 5.02 -11.07
C TYR A 48 15.17 4.71 -12.29
N ILE A 49 15.08 3.45 -12.70
CA ILE A 49 14.23 3.02 -13.83
C ILE A 49 12.75 3.18 -13.50
N TYR A 50 12.32 2.89 -12.26
CA TYR A 50 10.92 3.06 -11.81
C TYR A 50 10.44 4.51 -11.89
N LEU A 51 11.33 5.46 -11.67
CA LEU A 51 11.02 6.88 -11.59
C LEU A 51 11.43 7.67 -12.85
N SER A 52 12.39 7.17 -13.66
CA SER A 52 12.96 7.82 -14.85
C SER A 52 12.30 7.40 -16.18
N GLY A 53 11.32 6.52 -16.17
CA GLY A 53 10.72 5.91 -17.36
C GLY A 53 9.94 6.84 -18.32
N SER A 54 10.15 8.15 -18.28
CA SER A 54 9.44 9.07 -19.16
C SER A 54 10.24 9.65 -20.33
N ASP A 55 11.59 9.49 -20.39
CA ASP A 55 12.34 10.34 -21.33
C ASP A 55 13.18 9.62 -22.41
N LYS A 56 13.14 8.28 -22.56
CA LYS A 56 13.98 7.59 -23.56
C LYS A 56 13.29 6.54 -24.47
N MET A 57 11.98 6.54 -24.57
CA MET A 57 11.27 5.79 -25.64
C MET A 57 10.18 6.65 -26.28
N ALA A 58 10.56 7.78 -26.84
CA ALA A 58 9.71 8.57 -27.71
C ALA A 58 10.05 8.22 -29.15
N ASP A 59 9.48 7.13 -29.65
CA ASP A 59 9.18 7.00 -31.06
C ASP A 59 7.89 7.81 -31.30
N PRO A 60 7.90 8.87 -32.12
CA PRO A 60 6.75 9.76 -32.28
C PRO A 60 5.50 9.06 -32.83
N ASN A 61 5.59 7.85 -33.34
CA ASN A 61 4.49 7.12 -33.97
C ASN A 61 3.83 6.05 -33.07
N PHE A 62 4.33 5.80 -31.86
CA PHE A 62 3.79 4.75 -30.98
C PHE A 62 3.02 5.29 -29.77
N ALA A 63 3.04 6.60 -29.52
CA ALA A 63 2.54 7.21 -28.27
C ALA A 63 1.22 7.98 -28.41
N THR A 64 0.59 8.01 -29.61
CA THR A 64 -0.55 8.93 -29.83
C THR A 64 -1.91 8.45 -29.36
N ASP A 65 -2.07 7.18 -28.95
CA ASP A 65 -3.40 6.67 -28.53
C ASP A 65 -3.61 6.54 -27.00
N SER A 66 -2.64 6.88 -26.18
CA SER A 66 -2.73 6.69 -24.71
C SER A 66 -2.64 7.97 -23.87
N ILE A 67 -2.42 9.09 -24.50
CA ILE A 67 -2.52 10.39 -23.82
C ILE A 67 -4.00 10.75 -23.81
N ILE A 68 -4.54 11.08 -22.65
CA ILE A 68 -5.82 11.78 -22.50
C ILE A 68 -5.75 12.94 -23.50
N GLU A 69 -6.42 12.80 -24.64
CA GLU A 69 -6.57 13.90 -25.59
C GLU A 69 -7.28 15.02 -24.82
N LYS A 70 -6.50 16.01 -24.43
CA LYS A 70 -7.07 17.23 -23.90
C LYS A 70 -7.89 17.80 -25.02
N PRO A 71 -9.20 18.02 -24.87
CA PRO A 71 -9.92 18.83 -25.84
C PRO A 71 -9.13 20.13 -25.97
N PRO A 72 -8.88 20.64 -27.18
CA PRO A 72 -8.16 21.88 -27.35
C PRO A 72 -8.85 22.92 -26.48
N LEU A 73 -8.11 23.57 -25.59
CA LEU A 73 -8.59 24.73 -24.86
C LEU A 73 -8.92 25.75 -25.96
N GLU A 74 -10.20 25.98 -26.23
CA GLU A 74 -10.64 27.09 -27.04
C GLU A 74 -10.22 28.37 -26.27
N VAL A 75 -9.13 28.95 -26.72
CA VAL A 75 -8.70 30.26 -26.30
C VAL A 75 -9.71 31.22 -26.95
N ASP A 76 -10.37 32.07 -26.19
CA ASP A 76 -11.27 33.06 -26.74
C ASP A 76 -10.51 34.02 -27.66
N GLU A 77 -11.24 34.80 -28.48
CA GLU A 77 -10.65 35.73 -29.45
C GLU A 77 -9.78 36.80 -28.78
N SER A 78 -9.77 36.93 -27.45
CA SER A 78 -8.93 37.82 -26.68
C SER A 78 -7.61 37.22 -26.19
N GLY A 79 -7.34 35.93 -26.47
CA GLY A 79 -6.13 35.23 -26.03
C GLY A 79 -6.07 34.94 -24.54
N GLN A 80 -7.19 35.08 -23.82
CA GLN A 80 -7.30 34.75 -22.42
C GLN A 80 -7.78 33.28 -22.26
N LEU A 81 -7.13 32.54 -21.38
CA LEU A 81 -7.64 31.26 -20.90
C LEU A 81 -9.04 31.53 -20.28
N PRO A 82 -10.04 30.65 -20.54
CA PRO A 82 -11.34 30.78 -19.92
C PRO A 82 -11.17 30.99 -18.42
N ASP A 83 -11.84 32.00 -17.90
CA ASP A 83 -11.82 32.32 -16.49
C ASP A 83 -12.31 31.13 -15.68
N LEU A 84 -11.37 30.38 -15.09
CA LEU A 84 -11.60 29.20 -14.22
C LEU A 84 -12.24 29.61 -12.88
N GLY A 85 -12.77 30.83 -12.79
CA GLY A 85 -13.54 31.34 -11.67
C GLY A 85 -14.96 30.76 -11.54
N GLN A 86 -15.34 29.73 -12.33
CA GLN A 86 -16.57 29.01 -12.08
C GLN A 86 -16.42 28.18 -10.81
N SER A 87 -16.94 28.70 -9.73
CA SER A 87 -17.12 27.95 -8.48
C SER A 87 -17.97 26.72 -8.78
N VAL A 88 -17.34 25.54 -8.73
CA VAL A 88 -18.03 24.27 -8.86
C VAL A 88 -19.16 24.23 -7.83
N ASP A 89 -20.39 23.98 -8.26
CA ASP A 89 -21.52 23.84 -7.33
C ASP A 89 -21.24 22.70 -6.34
N PRO A 90 -21.16 22.98 -5.03
CA PRO A 90 -20.85 21.96 -4.03
C PRO A 90 -21.90 20.83 -3.96
N ALA A 91 -23.14 21.10 -4.37
CA ALA A 91 -24.19 20.08 -4.37
C ALA A 91 -24.02 19.12 -5.55
N ALA A 92 -23.75 19.63 -6.74
CA ALA A 92 -23.45 18.85 -7.93
C ALA A 92 -22.16 18.00 -7.73
N GLU A 93 -21.13 18.59 -7.12
CA GLU A 93 -19.89 17.89 -6.78
C GLU A 93 -20.13 16.72 -5.83
N ARG A 94 -20.91 16.89 -4.76
CA ARG A 94 -21.25 15.79 -3.83
C ARG A 94 -22.02 14.68 -4.52
N SER A 95 -22.96 15.01 -5.38
CA SER A 95 -23.73 14.03 -6.15
C SER A 95 -22.84 13.21 -7.05
N LEU A 96 -21.92 13.86 -7.77
CA LEU A 96 -20.95 13.19 -8.63
C LEU A 96 -20.04 12.24 -7.85
N VAL A 97 -19.49 12.71 -6.72
CA VAL A 97 -18.62 11.90 -5.85
C VAL A 97 -19.38 10.70 -5.30
N TRP A 98 -20.62 10.87 -4.89
CA TRP A 98 -21.47 9.77 -4.43
C TRP A 98 -21.70 8.71 -5.52
N LYS A 99 -21.84 9.12 -6.78
CA LYS A 99 -21.92 8.19 -7.92
C LYS A 99 -20.64 7.37 -8.09
N PHE A 100 -19.46 8.00 -7.93
CA PHE A 100 -18.18 7.28 -7.94
C PHE A 100 -18.08 6.31 -6.77
N ASP A 101 -18.44 6.76 -5.55
CA ASP A 101 -18.39 5.95 -4.34
C ASP A 101 -19.28 4.71 -4.45
N LEU A 102 -20.46 4.81 -5.06
CA LEU A 102 -21.36 3.67 -5.23
C LEU A 102 -21.01 2.73 -6.40
N ARG A 103 -20.32 3.22 -7.44
CA ARG A 103 -20.07 2.46 -8.65
C ARG A 103 -18.67 1.87 -8.74
N ILE A 104 -17.67 2.61 -8.29
CA ILE A 104 -16.25 2.23 -8.45
C ILE A 104 -15.74 1.54 -7.19
N LEU A 105 -15.97 2.13 -6.00
CA LEU A 105 -15.41 1.59 -4.76
C LEU A 105 -15.84 0.16 -4.44
N PRO A 106 -17.14 -0.24 -4.60
CA PRO A 106 -17.53 -1.61 -4.31
C PRO A 106 -16.86 -2.63 -5.23
N VAL A 107 -16.71 -2.31 -6.52
CA VAL A 107 -16.05 -3.20 -7.47
C VAL A 107 -14.58 -3.37 -7.10
N LEU A 108 -13.87 -2.28 -6.82
CA LEU A 108 -12.47 -2.34 -6.38
C LEU A 108 -12.32 -3.06 -5.04
N ALA A 109 -13.27 -2.85 -4.10
CA ALA A 109 -13.26 -3.53 -2.80
C ALA A 109 -13.44 -5.04 -2.94
N VAL A 110 -14.34 -5.50 -3.83
CA VAL A 110 -14.50 -6.93 -4.13
C VAL A 110 -13.28 -7.49 -4.85
N MET A 111 -12.68 -6.78 -5.79
CA MET A 111 -11.42 -7.19 -6.42
C MET A 111 -10.30 -7.37 -5.38
N TYR A 112 -10.19 -6.46 -4.41
CA TYR A 112 -9.22 -6.54 -3.33
C TYR A 112 -9.55 -7.65 -2.32
N LEU A 113 -10.83 -7.91 -2.10
CA LEU A 113 -11.29 -9.04 -1.31
C LEU A 113 -10.73 -10.34 -1.90
N PHE A 114 -10.88 -10.59 -3.19
CA PHE A 114 -10.33 -11.78 -3.85
C PHE A 114 -8.80 -11.83 -3.76
N ASN A 115 -8.10 -10.72 -3.99
CA ASN A 115 -6.64 -10.65 -3.82
C ASN A 115 -6.17 -10.99 -2.39
N SER A 116 -6.98 -10.65 -1.37
CA SER A 116 -6.64 -10.93 0.02
C SER A 116 -7.01 -12.35 0.46
N LEU A 117 -8.01 -12.97 -0.18
CA LEU A 117 -8.44 -14.35 0.08
C LEU A 117 -7.30 -15.34 -0.21
N ASP A 118 -6.65 -15.22 -1.35
CA ASP A 118 -5.57 -16.10 -1.78
C ASP A 118 -4.43 -16.22 -0.77
N LYS A 119 -4.15 -15.14 -0.03
CA LYS A 119 -3.10 -15.13 1.00
C LYS A 119 -3.48 -15.90 2.25
N SER A 120 -4.74 -15.82 2.68
CA SER A 120 -5.24 -16.48 3.89
C SER A 120 -5.64 -17.94 3.65
N ASN A 121 -6.05 -18.29 2.44
CA ASN A 121 -6.58 -19.62 2.13
C ASN A 121 -5.56 -20.75 2.24
N LEU A 122 -4.27 -20.47 2.06
CA LEU A 122 -3.26 -21.51 2.26
C LEU A 122 -3.17 -21.94 3.73
N GLY A 123 -3.36 -21.00 4.67
CA GLY A 123 -3.46 -21.31 6.10
C GLY A 123 -4.70 -22.15 6.42
N ASN A 124 -5.83 -21.84 5.81
CA ASN A 124 -7.06 -22.63 5.95
C ASN A 124 -6.90 -24.04 5.33
N ALA A 125 -6.29 -24.14 4.15
CA ALA A 125 -6.04 -25.41 3.47
C ALA A 125 -5.08 -26.30 4.25
N LYS A 126 -4.10 -25.73 4.95
CA LYS A 126 -3.21 -26.48 5.86
C LYS A 126 -4.00 -27.20 6.94
N THR A 127 -4.99 -26.53 7.56
CA THR A 127 -5.84 -27.16 8.59
C THR A 127 -6.75 -28.25 8.02
N ALA A 128 -6.95 -28.29 6.70
CA ALA A 128 -7.78 -29.26 5.98
C ALA A 128 -6.98 -30.40 5.31
N GLY A 129 -5.73 -30.62 5.70
CA GLY A 129 -4.92 -31.75 5.26
C GLY A 129 -4.18 -31.54 3.93
N LEU A 130 -3.83 -30.28 3.61
CA LEU A 130 -3.02 -29.98 2.41
C LEU A 130 -1.63 -30.61 2.50
N GLU A 131 -0.98 -30.55 3.67
CA GLU A 131 0.38 -31.09 3.86
C GLU A 131 0.43 -32.60 3.66
N GLU A 132 -0.57 -33.33 4.20
CA GLU A 132 -0.71 -34.76 4.06
C GLU A 132 -1.03 -35.17 2.62
N THR A 133 -1.92 -34.45 1.96
CA THR A 133 -2.36 -34.75 0.59
C THR A 133 -1.22 -34.58 -0.43
N LEU A 134 -0.35 -33.59 -0.24
CA LEU A 134 0.78 -33.29 -1.11
C LEU A 134 2.09 -33.93 -0.62
N ASN A 135 2.06 -34.75 0.47
CA ASN A 135 3.22 -35.37 1.11
C ASN A 135 4.35 -34.34 1.39
N LEU A 136 4.01 -33.16 1.89
CA LEU A 136 4.98 -32.13 2.21
C LEU A 136 5.83 -32.56 3.41
N LYS A 137 7.17 -32.37 3.31
CA LYS A 137 8.11 -32.78 4.34
C LYS A 137 8.80 -31.59 4.99
N GLY A 138 8.96 -31.63 6.31
CA GLY A 138 9.72 -30.65 7.07
C GLY A 138 9.21 -29.21 6.82
N ASN A 139 10.07 -28.33 6.32
CA ASN A 139 9.77 -26.92 6.12
C ASN A 139 9.28 -26.58 4.70
N GLN A 140 8.86 -27.55 3.89
CA GLN A 140 8.40 -27.31 2.52
C GLN A 140 7.18 -26.39 2.46
N TYR A 141 6.26 -26.50 3.41
CA TYR A 141 5.12 -25.59 3.52
C TYR A 141 5.58 -24.13 3.71
N ASN A 142 6.58 -23.91 4.56
CA ASN A 142 7.11 -22.57 4.80
C ASN A 142 7.81 -22.01 3.56
N LEU A 143 8.47 -22.87 2.77
CA LEU A 143 9.08 -22.45 1.51
C LEU A 143 8.02 -22.05 0.47
N ILE A 144 6.88 -22.77 0.39
CA ILE A 144 5.72 -22.42 -0.45
C ILE A 144 5.16 -21.03 -0.06
N LEU A 145 5.09 -20.71 1.23
CA LEU A 145 4.69 -19.39 1.69
C LEU A 145 5.72 -18.31 1.33
N SER A 146 7.01 -18.62 1.52
CA SER A 146 8.11 -17.67 1.32
C SER A 146 8.29 -17.28 -0.13
N ILE A 147 8.20 -18.26 -1.03
CA ILE A 147 8.48 -18.09 -2.46
C ILE A 147 7.56 -17.04 -3.12
N PHE A 148 6.37 -16.85 -2.58
CA PHE A 148 5.40 -15.85 -3.03
C PHE A 148 5.93 -14.41 -2.91
N PHE A 149 6.62 -14.08 -1.82
CA PHE A 149 7.03 -12.70 -1.53
C PHE A 149 8.18 -12.22 -2.40
N ILE A 150 9.03 -13.12 -2.89
CA ILE A 150 10.18 -12.77 -3.73
C ILE A 150 9.72 -12.16 -5.07
N PRO A 151 8.97 -12.88 -5.92
CA PRO A 151 8.47 -12.30 -7.17
C PRO A 151 7.49 -11.15 -6.93
N TYR A 152 6.72 -11.17 -5.83
CA TYR A 152 5.82 -10.09 -5.45
C TYR A 152 6.56 -8.75 -5.38
N VAL A 153 7.71 -8.68 -4.73
CA VAL A 153 8.50 -7.45 -4.61
C VAL A 153 9.23 -7.12 -5.92
N LEU A 154 9.79 -8.13 -6.60
CA LEU A 154 10.58 -7.91 -7.81
C LEU A 154 9.74 -7.43 -9.00
N THR A 155 8.51 -7.90 -9.16
CA THR A 155 7.68 -7.60 -10.33
C THR A 155 6.76 -6.39 -10.14
N ALA A 156 6.52 -5.94 -8.91
CA ALA A 156 5.68 -4.79 -8.61
C ALA A 156 6.02 -3.52 -9.42
N PRO A 157 7.29 -3.12 -9.60
CA PRO A 157 7.65 -1.96 -10.41
C PRO A 157 7.20 -2.07 -11.87
N PHE A 158 7.41 -3.25 -12.47
CA PHE A 158 7.09 -3.47 -13.89
C PHE A 158 5.59 -3.44 -14.15
N LEU A 159 4.80 -4.12 -13.30
CA LEU A 159 3.35 -4.11 -13.42
C LEU A 159 2.76 -2.73 -13.07
N GLY A 160 3.36 -1.99 -12.14
CA GLY A 160 2.99 -0.61 -11.86
C GLY A 160 3.15 0.31 -13.07
N ILE A 161 4.26 0.16 -13.82
CA ILE A 161 4.50 0.87 -15.08
C ILE A 161 3.49 0.45 -16.14
N ALA A 162 3.23 -0.85 -16.28
CA ALA A 162 2.22 -1.38 -17.20
C ALA A 162 0.83 -0.80 -16.88
N GLY A 163 0.46 -0.68 -15.59
CA GLY A 163 -0.78 -0.03 -15.15
C GLY A 163 -0.90 1.42 -15.62
N LYS A 164 0.22 2.15 -15.63
CA LYS A 164 0.24 3.54 -16.13
C LYS A 164 0.13 3.62 -17.65
N ILE A 165 0.80 2.73 -18.39
CA ILE A 165 0.84 2.74 -19.86
C ILE A 165 -0.47 2.25 -20.47
N TYR A 166 -0.95 1.06 -20.06
CA TYR A 166 -2.12 0.41 -20.65
C TYR A 166 -3.45 0.82 -20.00
N GLY A 167 -3.38 1.53 -18.89
CA GLY A 167 -4.53 1.98 -18.09
C GLY A 167 -4.95 0.97 -17.01
N PRO A 168 -5.25 1.47 -15.78
CA PRO A 168 -5.62 0.64 -14.65
C PRO A 168 -6.87 -0.22 -14.89
N ASN A 169 -7.84 0.30 -15.64
CA ASN A 169 -9.09 -0.38 -15.97
C ASN A 169 -8.91 -1.69 -16.76
N ARG A 170 -7.80 -1.86 -17.47
CA ARG A 170 -7.46 -3.09 -18.19
C ARG A 170 -6.48 -3.95 -17.38
N VAL A 171 -5.45 -3.31 -16.81
CA VAL A 171 -4.37 -4.05 -16.13
C VAL A 171 -4.87 -4.70 -14.84
N LEU A 172 -5.71 -4.03 -14.03
CA LEU A 172 -6.25 -4.62 -12.81
C LEU A 172 -7.06 -5.91 -13.05
N PRO A 173 -8.06 -5.93 -13.99
CA PRO A 173 -8.77 -7.17 -14.29
C PRO A 173 -7.88 -8.24 -14.93
N CYS A 174 -6.91 -7.88 -15.78
CA CYS A 174 -5.97 -8.84 -16.35
C CYS A 174 -5.09 -9.49 -15.27
N MET A 175 -4.59 -8.71 -14.29
CA MET A 175 -3.89 -9.25 -13.13
C MET A 175 -4.81 -10.20 -12.36
N MET A 176 -6.08 -9.79 -12.14
CA MET A 176 -7.07 -10.60 -11.44
C MET A 176 -7.38 -11.89 -12.18
N LEU A 177 -7.47 -11.90 -13.51
CA LEU A 177 -7.59 -13.12 -14.30
C LEU A 177 -6.37 -14.02 -14.12
N THR A 178 -5.17 -13.46 -14.11
CA THR A 178 -3.93 -14.21 -13.97
C THR A 178 -3.82 -14.85 -12.59
N PHE A 179 -4.05 -14.10 -11.49
CA PHE A 179 -3.98 -14.70 -10.16
C PHE A 179 -5.16 -15.64 -9.89
N GLY A 180 -6.37 -15.36 -10.41
CA GLY A 180 -7.48 -16.29 -10.33
C GLY A 180 -7.23 -17.62 -11.08
N LEU A 181 -6.54 -17.55 -12.24
CA LEU A 181 -6.09 -18.75 -12.93
C LEU A 181 -5.05 -19.53 -12.12
N CYS A 182 -4.06 -18.84 -11.53
CA CYS A 182 -3.09 -19.49 -10.63
C CYS A 182 -3.79 -20.19 -9.47
N THR A 183 -4.76 -19.53 -8.83
CA THR A 183 -5.56 -20.10 -7.74
C THR A 183 -6.35 -21.32 -8.21
N LEU A 184 -6.96 -21.26 -9.39
CA LEU A 184 -7.67 -22.40 -9.96
C LEU A 184 -6.73 -23.58 -10.26
N LEU A 185 -5.53 -23.32 -10.77
CA LEU A 185 -4.53 -24.35 -11.07
C LEU A 185 -4.03 -25.09 -9.81
N VAL A 186 -4.14 -24.49 -8.61
CA VAL A 186 -3.82 -25.19 -7.36
C VAL A 186 -4.63 -26.49 -7.20
N VAL A 187 -5.85 -26.54 -7.74
CA VAL A 187 -6.71 -27.75 -7.71
C VAL A 187 -6.05 -28.96 -8.39
N ALA A 188 -5.27 -28.70 -9.45
CA ALA A 188 -4.60 -29.72 -10.25
C ALA A 188 -3.18 -30.07 -9.75
N VAL A 189 -2.76 -29.54 -8.60
CA VAL A 189 -1.43 -29.81 -8.03
C VAL A 189 -1.43 -31.13 -7.26
N PHE A 190 -0.38 -31.94 -7.46
CA PHE A 190 -0.20 -33.22 -6.79
C PHE A 190 1.12 -33.32 -6.01
N ASP A 191 2.01 -32.36 -6.17
CA ASP A 191 3.35 -32.38 -5.58
C ASP A 191 3.80 -30.99 -5.09
N PHE A 192 4.91 -30.98 -4.35
CA PHE A 192 5.55 -29.77 -3.84
C PHE A 192 5.98 -28.80 -4.95
N GLY A 193 6.57 -29.34 -6.04
CA GLY A 193 7.12 -28.52 -7.13
C GLY A 193 6.03 -27.74 -7.87
N GLY A 194 4.90 -28.38 -8.14
CA GLY A 194 3.75 -27.73 -8.78
C GLY A 194 3.19 -26.59 -7.93
N LEU A 195 3.02 -26.82 -6.61
CA LEU A 195 2.52 -25.75 -5.72
C LEU A 195 3.52 -24.59 -5.59
N LEU A 196 4.82 -24.90 -5.54
CA LEU A 196 5.88 -23.89 -5.48
C LEU A 196 5.88 -23.01 -6.74
N ALA A 197 5.75 -23.60 -7.92
CA ALA A 197 5.70 -22.88 -9.20
C ALA A 197 4.45 -21.98 -9.27
N ILE A 198 3.29 -22.49 -8.89
CA ILE A 198 2.06 -21.68 -8.89
C ILE A 198 2.20 -20.50 -7.93
N ARG A 199 2.77 -20.68 -6.74
CA ARG A 199 2.99 -19.60 -5.77
C ARG A 199 3.96 -18.54 -6.28
N TRP A 200 4.96 -18.91 -7.09
CA TRP A 200 5.83 -17.97 -7.75
C TRP A 200 5.05 -17.07 -8.72
N PHE A 201 4.27 -17.66 -9.62
CA PHE A 201 3.48 -16.90 -10.60
C PHE A 201 2.35 -16.10 -9.95
N LEU A 202 1.74 -16.63 -8.89
CA LEU A 202 0.74 -15.91 -8.10
C LEU A 202 1.33 -14.63 -7.49
N GLY A 203 2.54 -14.74 -6.88
CA GLY A 203 3.25 -13.57 -6.35
C GLY A 203 3.54 -12.51 -7.40
N MET A 204 3.93 -12.93 -8.62
CA MET A 204 4.08 -12.00 -9.75
C MET A 204 2.76 -11.31 -10.10
N ALA A 205 1.68 -12.09 -10.23
CA ALA A 205 0.38 -11.58 -10.66
C ALA A 205 -0.27 -10.61 -9.68
N GLU A 206 -0.04 -10.77 -8.39
CA GLU A 206 -0.62 -9.91 -7.34
C GLU A 206 0.19 -8.64 -7.01
N SER A 207 1.44 -8.57 -7.43
CA SER A 207 2.47 -7.66 -6.90
C SER A 207 2.14 -6.18 -6.94
N ALA A 208 1.57 -5.67 -8.04
CA ALA A 208 1.26 -4.26 -8.22
C ALA A 208 -0.23 -3.94 -8.06
N PHE A 209 -1.05 -4.90 -7.63
CA PHE A 209 -2.49 -4.73 -7.59
C PHE A 209 -2.88 -3.51 -6.73
N PHE A 210 -2.41 -3.44 -5.50
CA PHE A 210 -2.71 -2.34 -4.58
C PHE A 210 -2.18 -0.97 -5.06
N PRO A 211 -0.93 -0.81 -5.49
CA PRO A 211 -0.44 0.44 -6.08
C PRO A 211 -1.25 0.92 -7.30
N ILE A 212 -1.66 0.00 -8.18
CA ILE A 212 -2.45 0.36 -9.36
C ILE A 212 -3.87 0.78 -8.96
N VAL A 213 -4.48 0.16 -7.94
CA VAL A 213 -5.77 0.61 -7.38
C VAL A 213 -5.67 2.03 -6.84
N ILE A 214 -4.61 2.35 -6.07
CA ILE A 214 -4.40 3.72 -5.59
C ILE A 214 -4.30 4.68 -6.79
N TYR A 215 -3.49 4.36 -7.78
CA TYR A 215 -3.35 5.16 -9.00
C TYR A 215 -4.71 5.33 -9.72
N TYR A 216 -5.50 4.27 -9.84
CA TYR A 216 -6.83 4.34 -10.44
C TYR A 216 -7.77 5.27 -9.67
N LEU A 217 -7.78 5.20 -8.35
CA LEU A 217 -8.59 6.10 -7.51
C LEU A 217 -8.18 7.57 -7.69
N THR A 218 -6.90 7.88 -7.93
CA THR A 218 -6.47 9.27 -8.19
C THR A 218 -7.02 9.85 -9.50
N THR A 219 -7.53 9.02 -10.42
CA THR A 219 -8.19 9.50 -11.65
C THR A 219 -9.65 9.92 -11.45
N PHE A 220 -10.25 9.61 -10.30
CA PHE A 220 -11.64 9.94 -9.95
C PHE A 220 -11.78 10.90 -8.78
N TYR A 221 -10.83 10.86 -7.83
CA TYR A 221 -10.95 11.59 -6.57
C TYR A 221 -9.83 12.60 -6.39
N ARG A 222 -10.18 13.74 -5.80
CA ARG A 222 -9.21 14.73 -5.35
C ARG A 222 -8.36 14.18 -4.20
N ARG A 223 -7.16 14.73 -4.02
CA ARG A 223 -6.21 14.29 -2.98
C ARG A 223 -6.81 14.30 -1.57
N GLY A 224 -7.58 15.33 -1.23
CA GLY A 224 -8.24 15.44 0.08
C GLY A 224 -9.32 14.38 0.34
N GLU A 225 -9.86 13.76 -0.72
CA GLU A 225 -10.91 12.75 -0.65
C GLU A 225 -10.38 11.32 -0.67
N LEU A 226 -9.16 11.12 -1.16
CA LEU A 226 -8.55 9.82 -1.37
C LEU A 226 -8.31 9.08 -0.05
N ALA A 227 -7.87 9.77 1.00
CA ALA A 227 -7.50 9.16 2.28
C ALA A 227 -8.66 8.40 2.92
N ARG A 228 -9.88 8.99 2.92
CA ARG A 228 -11.07 8.33 3.46
C ARG A 228 -11.43 7.06 2.70
N ARG A 229 -11.29 7.06 1.38
CA ARG A 229 -11.61 5.92 0.52
C ARG A 229 -10.60 4.80 0.62
N LEU A 230 -9.33 5.16 0.77
CA LEU A 230 -8.29 4.18 1.08
C LEU A 230 -8.52 3.51 2.43
N ALA A 231 -8.98 4.24 3.45
CA ALA A 231 -9.31 3.63 4.74
C ALA A 231 -10.46 2.60 4.62
N ILE A 232 -11.50 2.89 3.82
CA ILE A 232 -12.59 1.94 3.52
C ILE A 232 -12.03 0.71 2.79
N PHE A 233 -11.14 0.93 1.85
CA PHE A 233 -10.50 -0.13 1.08
C PHE A 233 -9.63 -1.05 1.97
N TYR A 234 -8.88 -0.49 2.92
CA TYR A 234 -8.13 -1.28 3.91
C TYR A 234 -9.03 -2.08 4.86
N ALA A 235 -10.17 -1.52 5.25
CA ALA A 235 -11.14 -2.26 6.05
C ALA A 235 -11.66 -3.51 5.31
N ALA A 236 -11.76 -3.45 3.98
CA ALA A 236 -12.14 -4.59 3.14
C ALA A 236 -11.15 -5.78 3.26
N GLN A 237 -9.88 -5.54 3.53
CA GLN A 237 -8.89 -6.61 3.77
C GLN A 237 -9.23 -7.45 5.02
N SER A 238 -9.58 -6.80 6.12
CA SER A 238 -9.97 -7.50 7.34
C SER A 238 -11.29 -8.27 7.16
N ILE A 239 -12.21 -7.69 6.39
CA ILE A 239 -13.46 -8.36 6.00
C ILE A 239 -13.16 -9.56 5.09
N ALA A 240 -12.21 -9.45 4.17
CA ALA A 240 -11.77 -10.54 3.32
C ALA A 240 -11.22 -11.73 4.13
N SER A 241 -10.39 -11.46 5.13
CA SER A 241 -9.87 -12.51 6.02
C SER A 241 -10.99 -13.21 6.82
N ALA A 242 -12.00 -12.46 7.25
CA ALA A 242 -13.19 -13.04 7.90
C ALA A 242 -13.99 -13.89 6.92
N PHE A 243 -14.18 -13.41 5.69
CA PHE A 243 -14.90 -14.12 4.63
C PHE A 243 -14.17 -15.41 4.22
N SER A 244 -12.83 -15.40 4.17
CA SER A 244 -12.00 -16.59 3.94
C SER A 244 -12.30 -17.70 4.96
N GLY A 245 -12.37 -17.35 6.25
CA GLY A 245 -12.73 -18.30 7.31
C GLY A 245 -14.15 -18.84 7.14
N LEU A 246 -15.12 -17.99 6.79
CA LEU A 246 -16.50 -18.39 6.56
C LEU A 246 -16.66 -19.28 5.31
N LEU A 247 -15.96 -18.95 4.22
CA LEU A 247 -15.93 -19.76 3.00
C LEU A 247 -15.35 -21.14 3.28
N SER A 248 -14.23 -21.19 3.99
CA SER A 248 -13.57 -22.44 4.40
C SER A 248 -14.48 -23.29 5.30
N PHE A 249 -15.20 -22.65 6.25
CA PHE A 249 -16.20 -23.30 7.09
C PHE A 249 -17.29 -23.98 6.26
N GLY A 250 -17.82 -23.31 5.23
CA GLY A 250 -18.84 -23.85 4.34
C GLY A 250 -18.30 -25.00 3.49
N VAL A 251 -17.16 -24.78 2.85
CA VAL A 251 -16.56 -25.71 1.88
C VAL A 251 -16.06 -27.00 2.54
N PHE A 252 -15.44 -26.92 3.72
CA PHE A 252 -14.89 -28.11 4.40
C PHE A 252 -15.95 -29.05 4.99
N ARG A 253 -17.24 -28.71 4.88
CA ARG A 253 -18.37 -29.61 5.13
C ARG A 253 -18.62 -30.59 3.98
N ILE A 254 -18.08 -30.31 2.79
CA ILE A 254 -18.19 -31.20 1.64
C ILE A 254 -17.24 -32.38 1.87
N LYS A 255 -17.79 -33.49 2.41
CA LYS A 255 -17.04 -34.72 2.68
C LYS A 255 -17.18 -35.77 1.58
N SER A 256 -18.20 -35.65 0.74
CA SER A 256 -18.52 -36.59 -0.34
C SER A 256 -18.19 -35.96 -1.69
N GLY A 257 -17.01 -36.28 -2.23
CA GLY A 257 -16.61 -35.76 -3.55
C GLY A 257 -15.27 -36.39 -3.98
N PRO A 258 -14.92 -36.33 -5.27
CA PRO A 258 -13.71 -36.90 -5.81
C PRO A 258 -12.42 -36.13 -5.44
N LEU A 259 -12.57 -34.92 -4.87
CA LEU A 259 -11.45 -34.06 -4.52
C LEU A 259 -11.29 -33.93 -3.00
N ALA A 260 -10.05 -33.71 -2.54
CA ALA A 260 -9.79 -33.33 -1.15
C ALA A 260 -10.50 -32.00 -0.82
N SER A 261 -11.03 -31.85 0.41
CA SER A 261 -11.87 -30.70 0.80
C SER A 261 -11.21 -29.34 0.56
N TRP A 262 -9.89 -29.23 0.77
CA TRP A 262 -9.15 -28.00 0.52
C TRP A 262 -9.10 -27.62 -0.97
N ARG A 263 -9.17 -28.58 -1.91
CA ARG A 263 -9.20 -28.30 -3.36
C ARG A 263 -10.47 -27.61 -3.79
N TYR A 264 -11.62 -27.92 -3.17
CA TYR A 264 -12.88 -27.22 -3.44
C TYR A 264 -12.81 -25.74 -3.06
N LEU A 265 -12.04 -25.37 -2.02
CA LEU A 265 -11.84 -23.99 -1.62
C LEU A 265 -11.19 -23.19 -2.76
N PHE A 266 -10.07 -23.68 -3.31
CA PHE A 266 -9.37 -23.04 -4.42
C PHE A 266 -10.17 -23.07 -5.74
N LEU A 267 -10.97 -24.11 -5.95
CA LEU A 267 -11.86 -24.22 -7.12
C LEU A 267 -12.90 -23.10 -7.12
N ILE A 268 -13.62 -22.95 -6.01
CA ILE A 268 -14.70 -21.95 -5.87
C ILE A 268 -14.13 -20.55 -5.93
N GLU A 269 -13.03 -20.30 -5.22
CA GLU A 269 -12.39 -19.00 -5.19
C GLU A 269 -11.79 -18.63 -6.54
N GLY A 270 -10.98 -19.49 -7.16
CA GLY A 270 -10.36 -19.23 -8.45
C GLY A 270 -11.39 -19.00 -9.56
N ALA A 271 -12.46 -19.83 -9.59
CA ALA A 271 -13.56 -19.63 -10.54
C ALA A 271 -14.31 -18.31 -10.29
N GLY A 272 -14.63 -17.99 -9.03
CA GLY A 272 -15.29 -16.74 -8.64
C GLY A 272 -14.42 -15.52 -8.99
N THR A 273 -13.12 -15.59 -8.73
CA THR A 273 -12.13 -14.56 -9.07
C THR A 273 -12.10 -14.30 -10.58
N MET A 274 -12.01 -15.36 -11.40
CA MET A 274 -11.99 -15.21 -12.86
C MET A 274 -13.29 -14.64 -13.41
N LEU A 275 -14.45 -15.11 -12.93
CA LEU A 275 -15.75 -14.57 -13.32
C LEU A 275 -15.87 -13.08 -12.98
N PHE A 276 -15.46 -12.72 -11.78
CA PHE A 276 -15.50 -11.31 -11.35
C PHE A 276 -14.49 -10.45 -12.12
N ALA A 277 -13.33 -10.98 -12.49
CA ALA A 277 -12.36 -10.28 -13.31
C ALA A 277 -12.90 -9.97 -14.72
N LEU A 278 -13.62 -10.92 -15.34
CA LEU A 278 -14.30 -10.69 -16.61
C LEU A 278 -15.37 -9.61 -16.49
N PHE A 279 -16.15 -9.64 -15.41
CA PHE A 279 -17.12 -8.57 -15.12
C PHE A 279 -16.42 -7.22 -14.94
N ALA A 280 -15.32 -7.15 -14.17
CA ALA A 280 -14.57 -5.93 -13.92
C ALA A 280 -13.94 -5.36 -15.21
N LEU A 281 -13.47 -6.23 -16.13
CA LEU A 281 -12.91 -5.83 -17.41
C LEU A 281 -13.94 -5.10 -18.28
N TRP A 282 -15.19 -5.53 -18.21
CA TRP A 282 -16.30 -4.89 -18.94
C TRP A 282 -16.81 -3.63 -18.22
N TYR A 283 -16.83 -3.63 -16.87
CA TYR A 283 -17.50 -2.61 -16.08
C TYR A 283 -16.64 -1.37 -15.78
N LEU A 284 -15.30 -1.53 -15.57
CA LEU A 284 -14.45 -0.45 -15.09
C LEU A 284 -14.17 0.59 -16.21
N PRO A 285 -14.54 1.88 -16.00
CA PRO A 285 -14.26 2.93 -16.98
C PRO A 285 -12.77 3.30 -16.97
N ARG A 286 -12.28 3.81 -18.09
CA ARG A 286 -10.88 4.23 -18.21
C ARG A 286 -10.53 5.44 -17.33
N SER A 287 -11.44 6.40 -17.26
CA SER A 287 -11.28 7.64 -16.48
C SER A 287 -12.64 8.20 -16.08
N SER A 288 -12.65 9.22 -15.23
CA SER A 288 -13.88 9.92 -14.83
C SER A 288 -14.63 10.52 -16.01
N THR A 289 -13.91 11.02 -17.02
CA THR A 289 -14.51 11.62 -18.23
C THR A 289 -15.07 10.60 -19.22
N GLN A 290 -14.61 9.35 -19.17
CA GLN A 290 -15.06 8.27 -20.07
C GLN A 290 -16.04 7.30 -19.40
N ALA A 291 -16.50 7.62 -18.20
CA ALA A 291 -17.44 6.77 -17.47
C ALA A 291 -18.82 6.79 -18.15
N SER A 292 -19.31 5.61 -18.58
CA SER A 292 -20.57 5.45 -19.30
C SER A 292 -21.82 5.77 -18.45
N PHE A 293 -21.66 5.77 -17.13
CA PHE A 293 -22.74 6.05 -16.18
C PHE A 293 -22.89 7.54 -15.84
N LEU A 294 -22.10 8.43 -16.46
CA LEU A 294 -22.17 9.88 -16.31
C LEU A 294 -22.80 10.54 -17.52
N ASN A 295 -23.60 11.57 -17.26
CA ASN A 295 -24.09 12.48 -18.28
C ASN A 295 -22.97 13.41 -18.73
N ASP A 296 -23.14 14.09 -19.88
CA ASP A 296 -22.09 14.95 -20.44
C ASP A 296 -21.78 16.17 -19.56
N GLU A 297 -22.78 16.72 -18.86
CA GLU A 297 -22.59 17.75 -17.83
C GLU A 297 -21.73 17.25 -16.66
N GLU A 298 -21.99 16.03 -16.19
CA GLU A 298 -21.21 15.40 -15.12
C GLU A 298 -19.79 15.06 -15.54
N LYS A 299 -19.57 14.68 -16.81
CA LYS A 299 -18.24 14.47 -17.36
C LYS A 299 -17.45 15.77 -17.43
N SER A 300 -18.10 16.86 -17.85
CA SER A 300 -17.51 18.20 -17.85
C SER A 300 -17.16 18.66 -16.42
N LEU A 301 -18.08 18.46 -15.48
CA LEU A 301 -17.86 18.74 -14.06
C LEU A 301 -16.69 17.91 -13.49
N ALA A 302 -16.63 16.60 -13.82
CA ALA A 302 -15.54 15.71 -13.40
C ALA A 302 -14.19 16.20 -13.95
N TYR A 303 -14.15 16.63 -15.21
CA TYR A 303 -12.96 17.19 -15.84
C TYR A 303 -12.50 18.48 -15.15
N THR A 304 -13.40 19.45 -15.01
CA THR A 304 -13.13 20.76 -14.37
C THR A 304 -12.64 20.56 -12.93
N ARG A 305 -13.30 19.68 -12.19
CA ARG A 305 -12.94 19.33 -10.82
C ARG A 305 -11.50 18.80 -10.70
N MET A 306 -11.12 17.89 -11.58
CA MET A 306 -9.76 17.33 -11.61
C MET A 306 -8.72 18.35 -12.05
N GLN A 307 -9.06 19.25 -12.98
CA GLN A 307 -8.18 20.36 -13.38
C GLN A 307 -7.90 21.31 -12.23
N LEU A 308 -8.93 21.70 -11.46
CA LEU A 308 -8.77 22.57 -10.29
C LEU A 308 -7.88 21.96 -9.21
N ASP A 309 -7.93 20.64 -9.01
CA ASP A 309 -7.06 19.93 -8.07
C ASP A 309 -5.62 19.81 -8.60
N SER A 310 -5.46 19.64 -9.92
CA SER A 310 -4.15 19.49 -10.57
C SER A 310 -3.43 20.84 -10.76
N SER A 311 -4.16 21.94 -11.01
CA SER A 311 -3.57 23.28 -11.20
C SER A 311 -2.88 23.82 -9.95
N ALA A 312 -3.24 23.34 -8.77
CA ALA A 312 -2.58 23.74 -7.52
C ALA A 312 -1.20 23.08 -7.29
N VAL A 313 -0.80 22.02 -8.06
CA VAL A 313 0.42 21.22 -7.76
C VAL A 313 1.11 20.61 -9.01
N VAL A 314 0.66 20.91 -10.24
CA VAL A 314 1.08 20.18 -11.46
C VAL A 314 2.51 20.46 -11.93
N ASP A 315 3.22 21.44 -11.38
CA ASP A 315 4.56 21.82 -11.85
C ASP A 315 5.73 21.26 -11.02
N GLU A 316 5.51 20.42 -10.02
CA GLU A 316 6.62 19.66 -9.44
C GLU A 316 6.94 18.46 -10.35
N LYS A 317 7.81 18.66 -11.33
CA LYS A 317 8.54 17.55 -11.98
C LYS A 317 9.18 16.73 -10.85
N ILE A 318 8.77 15.48 -10.69
CA ILE A 318 9.31 14.61 -9.65
C ILE A 318 10.82 14.47 -9.89
N ASN A 319 11.60 15.23 -9.15
CA ASN A 319 13.05 15.09 -9.15
C ASN A 319 13.43 13.95 -8.19
N ILE A 320 13.76 12.80 -8.75
CA ILE A 320 14.09 11.58 -8.02
C ILE A 320 15.24 11.81 -7.03
N ARG A 321 16.27 12.52 -7.46
CA ARG A 321 17.43 12.82 -6.61
C ARG A 321 17.04 13.65 -5.38
N GLU A 322 16.12 14.58 -5.55
CA GLU A 322 15.58 15.39 -4.47
C GLU A 322 14.62 14.59 -3.59
N SER A 323 13.82 13.72 -4.18
CA SER A 323 12.89 12.84 -3.46
C SER A 323 13.63 11.81 -2.60
N LEU A 324 14.76 11.27 -3.08
CA LEU A 324 15.64 10.38 -2.31
C LEU A 324 16.33 11.08 -1.12
N ALA A 325 16.37 12.41 -1.11
CA ALA A 325 16.90 13.16 0.03
C ALA A 325 16.08 12.94 1.32
N ILE A 326 14.88 12.36 1.25
CA ILE A 326 14.09 11.95 2.42
C ILE A 326 14.88 11.01 3.34
N PHE A 327 15.77 10.17 2.81
CA PHE A 327 16.60 9.23 3.57
C PHE A 327 17.78 9.87 4.29
N LYS A 328 18.02 11.18 4.10
CA LYS A 328 18.96 11.95 4.93
C LYS A 328 18.40 12.23 6.32
N HIS A 329 17.08 12.11 6.51
CA HIS A 329 16.44 12.33 7.79
C HIS A 329 16.33 11.03 8.58
N GLY A 330 16.77 11.03 9.84
CA GLY A 330 16.69 9.86 10.74
C GLY A 330 15.27 9.37 10.99
N THR A 331 14.28 10.26 10.89
CA THR A 331 12.86 9.91 11.01
C THR A 331 12.38 8.92 9.94
N SER A 332 12.90 9.00 8.72
CA SER A 332 12.56 8.05 7.65
C SER A 332 13.06 6.64 7.97
N TRP A 333 14.26 6.52 8.50
CA TRP A 333 14.81 5.23 8.93
C TRP A 333 14.05 4.66 10.13
N ALA A 334 13.64 5.52 11.07
CA ALA A 334 12.78 5.10 12.18
C ALA A 334 11.42 4.56 11.68
N VAL A 335 10.80 5.23 10.71
CA VAL A 335 9.56 4.74 10.06
C VAL A 335 9.79 3.39 9.39
N LEU A 336 10.87 3.20 8.64
CA LEU A 336 11.20 1.90 8.02
C LEU A 336 11.41 0.81 9.07
N ALA A 337 12.08 1.11 10.17
CA ALA A 337 12.25 0.16 11.27
C ALA A 337 10.91 -0.22 11.91
N ILE A 338 10.00 0.74 12.12
CA ILE A 338 8.64 0.47 12.61
C ILE A 338 7.85 -0.37 11.59
N GLN A 339 8.00 -0.13 10.30
CA GLN A 339 7.36 -0.93 9.24
C GLN A 339 7.85 -2.39 9.23
N ILE A 340 9.14 -2.62 9.45
CA ILE A 340 9.69 -3.97 9.64
C ILE A 340 9.06 -4.64 10.86
N CYS A 341 9.00 -3.91 11.98
CA CYS A 341 8.40 -4.40 13.23
C CYS A 341 6.90 -4.68 13.08
N LEU A 342 6.19 -3.94 12.24
CA LEU A 342 4.80 -4.18 11.90
C LEU A 342 4.63 -5.38 10.97
N GLY A 343 5.49 -5.51 9.97
CA GLY A 343 5.35 -6.51 8.91
C GLY A 343 5.39 -7.94 9.45
N VAL A 344 6.25 -8.24 10.42
CA VAL A 344 6.33 -9.60 10.99
C VAL A 344 5.03 -10.02 11.69
N PRO A 345 4.46 -9.28 12.66
CA PRO A 345 3.18 -9.64 13.25
C PRO A 345 2.03 -9.66 12.24
N LEU A 346 1.97 -8.69 11.33
CA LEU A 346 0.92 -8.59 10.32
C LEU A 346 0.87 -9.85 9.46
N GLN A 347 2.01 -10.25 8.92
CA GLN A 347 2.09 -11.44 8.06
C GLN A 347 1.93 -12.74 8.87
N SER A 348 2.43 -12.80 10.12
CA SER A 348 2.25 -13.96 10.98
C SER A 348 0.77 -14.23 11.27
N VAL A 349 0.01 -13.19 11.63
CA VAL A 349 -1.43 -13.34 11.86
C VAL A 349 -2.16 -13.67 10.56
N GLN A 350 -1.85 -12.99 9.46
CA GLN A 350 -2.53 -13.22 8.17
C GLN A 350 -2.34 -14.65 7.65
N LEU A 351 -1.12 -15.22 7.78
CA LEU A 351 -0.78 -16.53 7.23
C LEU A 351 -1.11 -17.69 8.17
N PHE A 352 -1.01 -17.47 9.48
CA PHE A 352 -1.04 -18.56 10.47
C PHE A 352 -2.17 -18.48 11.50
N LEU A 353 -3.08 -17.49 11.43
CA LEU A 353 -4.22 -17.40 12.35
C LEU A 353 -5.04 -18.69 12.41
N PRO A 354 -5.39 -19.36 11.28
CA PRO A 354 -6.09 -20.65 11.34
C PRO A 354 -5.28 -21.74 12.06
N VAL A 355 -3.97 -21.77 11.85
CA VAL A 355 -3.06 -22.72 12.52
C VAL A 355 -2.94 -22.41 14.03
N ILE A 356 -2.93 -21.13 14.41
CA ILE A 356 -2.92 -20.72 15.82
C ILE A 356 -4.24 -21.15 16.48
N ILE A 357 -5.38 -20.94 15.84
CA ILE A 357 -6.70 -21.29 16.36
C ILE A 357 -6.90 -22.83 16.40
N SER A 358 -6.29 -23.59 15.47
CA SER A 358 -6.39 -25.06 15.50
C SER A 358 -5.82 -25.69 16.78
N ARG A 359 -4.89 -25.00 17.50
CA ARG A 359 -4.39 -25.42 18.82
C ARG A 359 -5.46 -25.46 19.92
N LEU A 360 -6.62 -24.82 19.70
CA LEU A 360 -7.76 -24.91 20.63
C LEU A 360 -8.43 -26.29 20.63
N GLY A 361 -7.95 -27.24 19.80
CA GLY A 361 -8.47 -28.61 19.76
C GLY A 361 -9.79 -28.77 19.01
N TYR A 362 -10.25 -27.73 18.29
CA TYR A 362 -11.46 -27.85 17.48
C TYR A 362 -11.22 -28.58 16.17
N ASP A 363 -12.27 -29.19 15.62
CA ASP A 363 -12.24 -29.76 14.28
C ASP A 363 -12.00 -28.67 13.22
N THR A 364 -11.53 -29.05 12.04
CA THR A 364 -11.17 -28.14 10.96
C THR A 364 -12.28 -27.14 10.63
N VAL A 365 -13.53 -27.59 10.61
CA VAL A 365 -14.68 -26.75 10.27
C VAL A 365 -14.88 -25.65 11.31
N LYS A 366 -14.86 -25.99 12.60
CA LYS A 366 -14.98 -25.03 13.69
C LYS A 366 -13.76 -24.10 13.77
N THR A 367 -12.55 -24.64 13.59
CA THR A 367 -11.32 -23.86 13.57
C THR A 367 -11.42 -22.68 12.59
N ASN A 368 -11.87 -22.92 11.38
CA ASN A 368 -12.03 -21.88 10.37
C ASN A 368 -13.17 -20.92 10.69
N LEU A 369 -14.28 -21.39 11.29
CA LEU A 369 -15.35 -20.50 11.77
C LEU A 369 -14.86 -19.55 12.87
N TYR A 370 -14.03 -20.04 13.78
CA TYR A 370 -13.48 -19.25 14.88
C TYR A 370 -12.46 -18.19 14.43
N THR A 371 -11.95 -18.24 13.18
CA THR A 371 -11.14 -17.13 12.62
C THR A 371 -11.98 -15.90 12.26
N VAL A 372 -13.29 -16.06 12.04
CA VAL A 372 -14.17 -14.98 11.56
C VAL A 372 -14.31 -13.86 12.58
N ALA A 373 -14.63 -14.20 13.84
CA ALA A 373 -14.90 -13.20 14.87
C ALA A 373 -13.66 -12.32 15.20
N PRO A 374 -12.42 -12.86 15.38
CA PRO A 374 -11.22 -12.05 15.51
C PRO A 374 -11.02 -11.07 14.35
N ASN A 375 -11.20 -11.52 13.10
CA ASN A 375 -10.99 -10.68 11.92
C ASN A 375 -12.06 -9.57 11.80
N VAL A 376 -13.34 -9.87 12.02
CA VAL A 376 -14.42 -8.85 12.03
C VAL A 376 -14.20 -7.83 13.13
N SER A 377 -13.86 -8.27 14.34
CA SER A 377 -13.55 -7.37 15.45
C SER A 377 -12.29 -6.54 15.16
N GLY A 378 -11.29 -7.11 14.48
CA GLY A 378 -10.10 -6.40 14.02
C GLY A 378 -10.44 -5.24 13.10
N ALA A 379 -11.36 -5.45 12.14
CA ALA A 379 -11.89 -4.37 11.29
C ALA A 379 -12.61 -3.29 12.11
N ALA A 380 -13.44 -3.67 13.09
CA ALA A 380 -14.14 -2.72 13.94
C ALA A 380 -13.16 -1.89 14.79
N VAL A 381 -12.18 -2.53 15.42
CA VAL A 381 -11.14 -1.86 16.23
C VAL A 381 -10.29 -0.94 15.35
N LEU A 382 -9.91 -1.36 14.13
CA LEU A 382 -9.25 -0.49 13.16
C LEU A 382 -10.03 0.81 12.95
N LEU A 383 -11.33 0.71 12.65
CA LEU A 383 -12.17 1.89 12.41
C LEU A 383 -12.28 2.78 13.65
N ILE A 384 -12.48 2.18 14.83
CA ILE A 384 -12.56 2.90 16.11
C ILE A 384 -11.25 3.66 16.37
N LEU A 385 -10.10 2.99 16.27
CA LEU A 385 -8.79 3.60 16.53
C LEU A 385 -8.46 4.67 15.48
N ALA A 386 -8.81 4.45 14.21
CA ALA A 386 -8.65 5.45 13.15
C ALA A 386 -9.50 6.69 13.43
N PHE A 387 -10.78 6.52 13.78
CA PHE A 387 -11.67 7.62 14.14
C PHE A 387 -11.18 8.39 15.36
N CYS A 388 -10.81 7.69 16.44
CA CYS A 388 -10.26 8.31 17.65
C CYS A 388 -8.95 9.07 17.36
N SER A 389 -8.09 8.50 16.52
CA SER A 389 -6.84 9.13 16.07
C SER A 389 -7.10 10.39 15.25
N ASP A 390 -8.12 10.38 14.37
CA ASP A 390 -8.53 11.57 13.60
C ASP A 390 -9.14 12.66 14.49
N TRP A 391 -9.98 12.26 15.43
CA TRP A 391 -10.66 13.18 16.35
C TRP A 391 -9.67 13.85 17.30
N THR A 392 -8.79 13.05 17.95
CA THR A 392 -7.77 13.56 18.89
C THR A 392 -6.62 14.25 18.17
N ARG A 393 -6.41 13.94 16.88
CA ARG A 393 -5.27 14.36 16.04
C ARG A 393 -3.92 13.88 16.57
N TRP A 394 -3.93 12.83 17.38
CA TRP A 394 -2.75 12.12 17.86
C TRP A 394 -2.66 10.80 17.12
N ARG A 395 -1.54 10.52 16.45
CA ARG A 395 -1.37 9.29 15.66
C ARG A 395 -0.58 8.22 16.41
N PHE A 396 0.60 8.59 16.92
CA PHE A 396 1.50 7.61 17.52
C PHE A 396 0.92 6.84 18.72
N PRO A 397 0.07 7.38 19.62
CA PRO A 397 -0.45 6.61 20.72
C PRO A 397 -1.36 5.47 20.26
N PHE A 398 -2.13 5.68 19.18
CA PHE A 398 -3.02 4.65 18.64
C PHE A 398 -2.25 3.59 17.85
N VAL A 399 -1.15 3.96 17.18
CA VAL A 399 -0.22 3.00 16.57
C VAL A 399 0.45 2.16 17.67
N ALA A 400 0.94 2.79 18.73
CA ALA A 400 1.55 2.11 19.87
C ALA A 400 0.56 1.19 20.60
N LEU A 401 -0.70 1.61 20.76
CA LEU A 401 -1.76 0.78 21.34
C LEU A 401 -2.03 -0.48 20.50
N GLY A 402 -2.03 -0.35 19.17
CA GLY A 402 -2.13 -1.51 18.28
C GLY A 402 -0.97 -2.48 18.51
N PHE A 403 0.27 -2.02 18.50
CA PHE A 403 1.42 -2.87 18.81
C PHE A 403 1.33 -3.52 20.19
N LEU A 404 0.83 -2.79 21.20
CA LEU A 404 0.60 -3.31 22.54
C LEU A 404 -0.39 -4.48 22.53
N PHE A 405 -1.50 -4.38 21.78
CA PHE A 405 -2.45 -5.48 21.64
C PHE A 405 -1.79 -6.72 21.04
N THR A 406 -0.99 -6.57 19.97
CA THR A 406 -0.24 -7.69 19.39
C THR A 406 0.71 -8.31 20.41
N PHE A 407 1.50 -7.49 21.09
CA PHE A 407 2.46 -7.94 22.11
C PHE A 407 1.77 -8.75 23.20
N ILE A 408 0.72 -8.18 23.82
CA ILE A 408 -0.03 -8.85 24.90
C ILE A 408 -0.68 -10.15 24.38
N GLY A 409 -1.34 -10.12 23.21
CA GLY A 409 -1.97 -11.30 22.63
C GLY A 409 -1.00 -12.45 22.40
N MET A 410 0.20 -12.15 21.87
CA MET A 410 1.25 -13.16 21.66
C MET A 410 1.83 -13.69 22.97
N VAL A 411 2.08 -12.80 23.95
CA VAL A 411 2.61 -13.19 25.27
C VAL A 411 1.61 -14.07 26.03
N ILE A 412 0.32 -13.70 26.06
CA ILE A 412 -0.72 -14.53 26.66
C ILE A 412 -0.69 -15.93 26.05
N TYR A 413 -0.67 -16.02 24.71
CA TYR A 413 -0.74 -17.28 23.99
C TYR A 413 0.50 -18.18 24.20
N VAL A 414 1.66 -17.59 24.54
CA VAL A 414 2.88 -18.32 24.94
C VAL A 414 2.82 -18.79 26.39
N ALA A 415 2.25 -17.95 27.26
CA ALA A 415 2.31 -18.16 28.71
C ALA A 415 1.27 -19.18 29.23
N ILE A 416 0.14 -19.35 28.52
CA ILE A 416 -0.96 -20.22 28.97
C ILE A 416 -0.86 -21.62 28.40
N ASP A 417 -1.50 -22.56 29.09
CA ASP A 417 -1.82 -23.87 28.53
C ASP A 417 -3.09 -23.76 27.69
N VAL A 418 -2.91 -23.77 26.37
CA VAL A 418 -4.00 -23.51 25.40
C VAL A 418 -5.13 -24.53 25.51
N GLU A 419 -4.82 -25.79 25.83
CA GLU A 419 -5.82 -26.86 25.97
C GLU A 419 -6.68 -26.67 27.24
N ARG A 420 -6.09 -26.13 28.29
CA ARG A 420 -6.76 -25.90 29.57
C ARG A 420 -7.54 -24.57 29.56
N ASP A 421 -6.94 -23.51 29.02
CA ASP A 421 -7.48 -22.14 29.08
C ASP A 421 -7.98 -21.64 27.72
N ILE A 422 -8.82 -22.45 27.06
CA ILE A 422 -9.32 -22.21 25.68
C ILE A 422 -9.91 -20.80 25.50
N ASN A 423 -10.69 -20.32 26.47
CA ASN A 423 -11.33 -19.00 26.36
C ASN A 423 -10.30 -17.86 26.38
N VAL A 424 -9.25 -17.97 27.18
CA VAL A 424 -8.16 -16.98 27.26
C VAL A 424 -7.33 -17.03 25.99
N ALA A 425 -7.03 -18.24 25.48
CA ALA A 425 -6.34 -18.43 24.21
C ALA A 425 -7.12 -17.83 23.03
N TYR A 426 -8.44 -18.04 23.02
CA TYR A 426 -9.29 -17.46 21.99
C TYR A 426 -9.34 -15.95 22.08
N PHE A 427 -9.46 -15.36 23.30
CA PHE A 427 -9.38 -13.91 23.50
C PHE A 427 -8.04 -13.34 23.04
N ALA A 428 -6.93 -14.04 23.28
CA ALA A 428 -5.62 -13.62 22.79
C ALA A 428 -5.58 -13.51 21.25
N SER A 429 -6.31 -14.36 20.52
CA SER A 429 -6.41 -14.26 19.05
C SER A 429 -7.12 -12.98 18.58
N PHE A 430 -8.08 -12.46 19.35
CA PHE A 430 -8.67 -11.14 19.08
C PHE A 430 -7.63 -10.03 19.25
N MET A 431 -6.86 -10.06 20.33
CA MET A 431 -5.82 -9.05 20.55
C MET A 431 -4.77 -9.06 19.45
N MET A 432 -4.39 -10.25 18.94
CA MET A 432 -3.47 -10.37 17.81
C MET A 432 -4.00 -9.67 16.56
N THR A 433 -5.27 -9.88 16.21
CA THR A 433 -5.89 -9.25 15.02
C THR A 433 -6.14 -7.75 15.21
N TRP A 434 -6.55 -7.31 16.41
CA TRP A 434 -6.68 -5.87 16.73
C TRP A 434 -5.36 -5.14 16.56
N GLY A 435 -4.29 -5.79 17.03
CA GLY A 435 -2.98 -5.20 17.05
C GLY A 435 -2.28 -5.13 15.69
N THR A 436 -2.66 -5.96 14.74
CA THR A 436 -2.08 -5.94 13.38
C THR A 436 -2.88 -5.05 12.44
N SER A 437 -4.20 -4.98 12.58
CA SER A 437 -5.07 -4.24 11.67
C SER A 437 -4.92 -2.72 11.79
N ALA A 438 -4.91 -2.18 13.02
CA ALA A 438 -4.89 -0.73 13.23
C ALA A 438 -3.54 -0.07 12.86
N PRO A 439 -2.37 -0.58 13.30
CA PRO A 439 -1.09 0.02 12.95
C PRO A 439 -0.79 0.02 11.46
N SER A 440 -1.28 -0.96 10.68
CA SER A 440 -1.02 -1.05 9.23
C SER A 440 -1.52 0.16 8.44
N VAL A 441 -2.61 0.80 8.90
CA VAL A 441 -3.16 2.00 8.27
C VAL A 441 -2.66 3.28 8.94
N LEU A 442 -2.68 3.29 10.28
CA LEU A 442 -2.37 4.51 11.04
C LEU A 442 -0.91 4.93 10.89
N LEU A 443 0.02 3.98 10.77
CA LEU A 443 1.43 4.27 10.54
C LEU A 443 1.64 4.94 9.19
N ASP A 444 0.99 4.43 8.13
CA ASP A 444 1.07 5.01 6.79
C ASP A 444 0.51 6.44 6.75
N VAL A 445 -0.62 6.68 7.42
CA VAL A 445 -1.19 8.02 7.56
C VAL A 445 -0.27 8.93 8.36
N TRP A 446 0.34 8.42 9.44
CA TRP A 446 1.19 9.21 10.33
C TRP A 446 2.42 9.76 9.61
N TYR A 447 3.20 8.91 8.93
CA TYR A 447 4.39 9.43 8.24
C TYR A 447 4.04 10.26 7.00
N ASN A 448 2.98 9.93 6.27
CA ASN A 448 2.54 10.71 5.12
C ASN A 448 2.08 12.12 5.49
N ASN A 449 1.47 12.31 6.66
CA ASN A 449 1.11 13.64 7.17
C ASN A 449 2.33 14.52 7.48
N ASN A 450 3.49 13.91 7.73
CA ASN A 450 4.73 14.62 8.04
C ASN A 450 5.59 14.94 6.81
N ILE A 451 5.15 14.55 5.61
CA ILE A 451 5.90 14.75 4.37
C ILE A 451 5.04 15.57 3.41
N ALA A 452 5.32 16.87 3.30
CA ALA A 452 4.57 17.77 2.44
C ALA A 452 4.91 17.58 0.94
N SER A 453 6.18 17.29 0.61
CA SER A 453 6.61 17.04 -0.77
C SER A 453 6.06 15.69 -1.27
N GLU A 454 5.35 15.73 -2.41
CA GLU A 454 4.73 14.54 -3.00
C GLU A 454 5.78 13.51 -3.44
N GLY A 455 6.84 13.94 -4.10
CA GLY A 455 7.92 13.05 -4.54
C GLY A 455 8.56 12.30 -3.37
N LYS A 456 8.85 12.99 -2.26
CA LYS A 456 9.39 12.37 -1.04
C LYS A 456 8.42 11.38 -0.40
N ARG A 457 7.12 11.71 -0.40
CA ARG A 457 6.05 10.83 0.11
C ARG A 457 5.93 9.55 -0.71
N VAL A 458 5.90 9.69 -2.04
CA VAL A 458 5.83 8.54 -2.95
C VAL A 458 7.03 7.63 -2.77
N VAL A 459 8.25 8.18 -2.73
CA VAL A 459 9.48 7.38 -2.55
C VAL A 459 9.48 6.63 -1.23
N LEU A 460 9.14 7.29 -0.12
CA LEU A 460 9.11 6.59 1.18
C LEU A 460 8.05 5.49 1.23
N THR A 461 6.84 5.77 0.75
CA THR A 461 5.74 4.78 0.73
C THR A 461 6.05 3.60 -0.18
N SER A 462 6.69 3.84 -1.35
CA SER A 462 7.08 2.79 -2.30
C SER A 462 8.16 1.85 -1.76
N ILE A 463 8.83 2.23 -0.67
CA ILE A 463 9.81 1.36 0.02
C ILE A 463 9.20 0.78 1.30
N ALA A 464 8.50 1.58 2.08
CA ALA A 464 7.97 1.20 3.39
C ALA A 464 6.93 0.06 3.29
N VAL A 465 5.95 0.18 2.40
CA VAL A 465 4.89 -0.82 2.25
C VAL A 465 5.41 -2.16 1.70
N PRO A 466 6.22 -2.21 0.61
CA PRO A 466 6.84 -3.46 0.18
C PRO A 466 7.76 -4.08 1.23
N LEU A 467 8.47 -3.27 2.02
CA LEU A 467 9.32 -3.75 3.10
C LEU A 467 8.52 -4.48 4.19
N ALA A 468 7.36 -3.93 4.59
CA ALA A 468 6.45 -4.61 5.51
C ALA A 468 5.93 -5.94 4.93
N ASN A 469 5.58 -5.98 3.65
CA ASN A 469 5.16 -7.22 2.98
C ASN A 469 6.31 -8.23 2.87
N LEU A 470 7.55 -7.78 2.61
CA LEU A 470 8.72 -8.64 2.56
C LEU A 470 8.98 -9.37 3.88
N MET A 471 8.52 -8.83 5.00
CA MET A 471 8.57 -9.50 6.30
C MET A 471 7.74 -10.81 6.34
N GLY A 472 6.91 -11.06 5.33
CA GLY A 472 6.31 -12.37 5.09
C GLY A 472 7.34 -13.49 4.93
N LEU A 473 8.54 -13.20 4.38
CA LEU A 473 9.66 -14.16 4.37
C LEU A 473 10.08 -14.56 5.79
N VAL A 474 10.18 -13.59 6.70
CA VAL A 474 10.52 -13.85 8.09
C VAL A 474 9.40 -14.64 8.75
N SER A 475 8.14 -14.15 8.63
CA SER A 475 6.97 -14.77 9.23
C SER A 475 6.77 -16.21 8.80
N SER A 476 6.93 -16.51 7.51
CA SER A 476 6.79 -17.88 7.00
C SER A 476 7.87 -18.82 7.53
N ASN A 477 9.06 -18.33 7.84
CA ASN A 477 10.19 -19.18 8.28
C ASN A 477 10.35 -19.28 9.80
N ILE A 478 9.68 -18.48 10.61
CA ILE A 478 9.68 -18.64 12.08
C ILE A 478 8.69 -19.71 12.54
N PHE A 479 7.61 -20.00 11.81
CA PHE A 479 6.66 -21.07 12.13
C PHE A 479 7.15 -22.41 11.59
N ARG A 480 8.16 -22.98 12.22
CA ARG A 480 8.82 -24.22 11.76
C ARG A 480 7.97 -25.43 12.07
N ALA A 481 8.00 -26.44 11.19
CA ALA A 481 7.30 -27.72 11.42
C ALA A 481 7.74 -28.43 12.71
N GLN A 482 9.03 -28.35 13.05
CA GLN A 482 9.58 -28.95 14.27
C GLN A 482 9.04 -28.34 15.58
N ASP A 483 8.53 -27.11 15.54
CA ASP A 483 7.99 -26.40 16.70
C ASP A 483 6.48 -26.67 16.87
N ALA A 484 5.89 -27.45 15.95
CA ALA A 484 4.49 -27.86 16.04
C ALA A 484 4.25 -28.78 17.26
N PRO A 485 3.07 -28.75 17.88
CA PRO A 485 1.95 -27.85 17.59
C PRO A 485 2.04 -26.50 18.30
N LYS A 486 3.00 -26.31 19.21
CA LYS A 486 3.03 -25.14 20.11
C LYS A 486 3.55 -23.85 19.45
N TYR A 487 4.47 -23.93 18.48
CA TYR A 487 5.09 -22.80 17.78
C TYR A 487 5.61 -21.67 18.69
N ILE A 488 6.08 -22.01 19.91
CA ILE A 488 6.52 -21.04 20.92
C ILE A 488 7.59 -20.07 20.40
N PRO A 489 8.66 -20.54 19.68
CA PRO A 489 9.68 -19.63 19.17
C PRO A 489 9.11 -18.58 18.19
N ALA A 490 8.15 -18.98 17.35
CA ALA A 490 7.50 -18.07 16.40
C ALA A 490 6.68 -16.99 17.12
N LEU A 491 5.91 -17.39 18.13
CA LEU A 491 5.08 -16.47 18.92
C LEU A 491 5.95 -15.49 19.72
N ILE A 492 7.05 -15.95 20.33
CA ILE A 492 8.01 -15.09 21.06
C ILE A 492 8.67 -14.11 20.09
N THR A 493 9.12 -14.56 18.92
CA THR A 493 9.72 -13.69 17.91
C THR A 493 8.71 -12.64 17.45
N THR A 494 7.47 -13.03 17.16
CA THR A 494 6.41 -12.10 16.76
C THR A 494 6.08 -11.09 17.88
N ALA A 495 6.05 -11.54 19.15
CA ALA A 495 5.89 -10.66 20.31
C ALA A 495 7.05 -9.66 20.44
N ALA A 496 8.29 -10.12 20.24
CA ALA A 496 9.48 -9.26 20.29
C ALA A 496 9.42 -8.14 19.24
N PHE A 497 9.02 -8.46 18.00
CA PHE A 497 8.79 -7.46 16.96
C PHE A 497 7.65 -6.50 17.33
N GLY A 498 6.54 -7.00 17.88
CA GLY A 498 5.43 -6.17 18.38
C GLY A 498 5.88 -5.20 19.50
N GLY A 499 6.61 -5.71 20.50
CA GLY A 499 7.15 -4.90 21.61
C GLY A 499 8.18 -3.86 21.13
N THR A 500 9.07 -4.24 20.22
CA THR A 500 10.06 -3.33 19.62
C THR A 500 9.37 -2.26 18.78
N GLY A 501 8.36 -2.62 17.99
CA GLY A 501 7.55 -1.67 17.22
C GLY A 501 6.83 -0.66 18.10
N MET A 502 6.25 -1.12 19.23
CA MET A 502 5.65 -0.24 20.24
C MET A 502 6.69 0.75 20.80
N LEU A 503 7.86 0.25 21.22
CA LEU A 503 8.91 1.07 21.79
C LEU A 503 9.40 2.13 20.79
N LEU A 504 9.71 1.74 19.56
CA LEU A 504 10.14 2.67 18.52
C LEU A 504 9.08 3.72 18.20
N THR A 505 7.81 3.32 18.16
CA THR A 505 6.68 4.23 17.92
C THR A 505 6.57 5.27 19.04
N VAL A 506 6.65 4.85 20.30
CA VAL A 506 6.61 5.75 21.46
C VAL A 506 7.81 6.67 21.47
N LEU A 507 9.03 6.16 21.22
CA LEU A 507 10.25 6.96 21.17
C LEU A 507 10.18 8.02 20.06
N LEU A 508 9.78 7.64 18.85
CA LEU A 508 9.64 8.58 17.72
C LEU A 508 8.57 9.63 18.01
N GLY A 509 7.40 9.22 18.50
CA GLY A 509 6.30 10.13 18.80
C GLY A 509 6.63 11.11 19.91
N THR A 510 7.21 10.65 21.01
CA THR A 510 7.65 11.50 22.13
C THR A 510 8.76 12.46 21.71
N TRP A 511 9.69 12.00 20.86
CA TRP A 511 10.71 12.87 20.27
C TRP A 511 10.09 13.97 19.41
N MET A 512 9.10 13.66 18.57
CA MET A 512 8.39 14.65 17.76
C MET A 512 7.67 15.71 18.62
N VAL A 513 7.04 15.29 19.72
CA VAL A 513 6.41 16.20 20.70
C VAL A 513 7.46 17.11 21.35
N TYR A 514 8.58 16.51 21.77
CA TYR A 514 9.69 17.26 22.39
C TYR A 514 10.31 18.27 21.41
N ASP A 515 10.57 17.88 20.16
CA ASP A 515 11.13 18.75 19.14
C ASP A 515 10.18 19.94 18.82
N ASN A 516 8.86 19.67 18.72
CA ASN A 516 7.88 20.75 18.57
C ASN A 516 7.89 21.73 19.75
N LYS A 517 7.97 21.21 20.99
CA LYS A 517 8.06 22.05 22.19
C LYS A 517 9.35 22.88 22.19
N ARG A 518 10.49 22.29 21.86
CA ARG A 518 11.78 22.97 21.74
C ARG A 518 11.74 24.09 20.71
N ARG A 519 11.18 23.84 19.52
CA ARG A 519 11.03 24.85 18.46
C ARG A 519 10.11 25.98 18.86
N ASN A 520 9.00 25.69 19.51
CA ASN A 520 8.08 26.70 20.04
C ASN A 520 8.75 27.61 21.06
N THR A 521 9.50 27.03 22.01
CA THR A 521 10.24 27.79 23.02
C THR A 521 11.32 28.66 22.38
N ALA A 522 12.08 28.13 21.39
CA ALA A 522 13.13 28.87 20.71
C ALA A 522 12.60 30.06 19.88
N GLN A 523 11.35 29.98 19.39
CA GLN A 523 10.72 31.05 18.59
C GLN A 523 9.81 31.97 19.42
N GLY A 524 9.57 31.66 20.69
CA GLY A 524 8.64 32.43 21.52
C GLY A 524 7.18 32.38 21.05
N MET A 525 6.83 31.39 20.19
CA MET A 525 5.51 31.25 19.59
C MET A 525 4.95 29.84 19.84
N TYR A 526 3.65 29.75 20.11
CA TYR A 526 2.97 28.46 20.26
C TYR A 526 2.26 28.08 18.96
N LEU A 527 3.00 27.39 18.08
CA LEU A 527 2.49 26.89 16.79
C LEU A 527 2.24 25.37 16.87
N ARG A 528 1.14 24.95 16.26
CA ARG A 528 0.85 23.52 16.00
C ARG A 528 1.03 23.25 14.50
N ALA A 529 1.29 22.00 14.12
CA ALA A 529 1.46 21.62 12.71
C ALA A 529 0.29 22.06 11.81
N ARG A 530 -0.94 22.08 12.34
CA ARG A 530 -2.16 22.53 11.62
C ARG A 530 -2.20 24.02 11.33
N ASP A 531 -1.47 24.82 12.10
CA ASP A 531 -1.50 26.29 12.03
C ASP A 531 -0.50 26.79 10.97
N ILE A 532 0.27 25.87 10.36
CA ILE A 532 1.33 26.17 9.41
C ILE A 532 0.84 25.88 8.00
N PRO A 533 0.90 26.85 7.07
CA PRO A 533 0.58 26.64 5.66
C PRO A 533 1.44 25.52 5.05
N THR A 534 0.84 24.71 4.18
CA THR A 534 1.51 23.55 3.55
C THR A 534 2.79 23.95 2.80
N GLU A 535 2.84 25.16 2.26
CA GLU A 535 4.02 25.70 1.58
C GLU A 535 5.24 25.80 2.50
N HIS A 536 5.05 26.21 3.75
CA HIS A 536 6.11 26.26 4.76
C HIS A 536 6.56 24.87 5.23
N LEU A 537 5.67 23.88 5.10
CA LEU A 537 6.01 22.47 5.41
C LEU A 537 6.82 21.81 4.29
N LYS A 538 6.83 22.35 3.06
CA LYS A 538 7.62 21.81 1.92
C LYS A 538 9.12 21.81 2.20
N ALA A 539 9.63 22.79 2.93
CA ALA A 539 11.03 22.85 3.32
C ALA A 539 11.46 21.71 4.27
N GLY A 540 10.48 20.98 4.83
CA GLY A 540 10.70 19.80 5.68
C GLY A 540 11.28 20.14 7.06
N PRO A 541 11.78 19.13 7.79
CA PRO A 541 12.24 19.28 9.18
C PRO A 541 13.41 20.24 9.39
N ALA A 542 14.14 20.62 8.32
CA ALA A 542 15.20 21.60 8.39
C ALA A 542 14.69 23.03 8.57
N SER A 543 13.43 23.31 8.22
CA SER A 543 12.83 24.64 8.40
C SER A 543 12.54 24.93 9.87
N PRO A 544 12.85 26.14 10.36
CA PRO A 544 12.49 26.54 11.72
C PRO A 544 10.98 26.55 11.98
N SER A 545 10.18 26.85 10.94
CA SER A 545 8.71 26.88 11.02
C SER A 545 8.07 25.50 11.00
N PHE A 546 8.80 24.44 10.64
CA PHE A 546 8.25 23.08 10.58
C PHE A 546 7.79 22.58 11.95
N ARG A 547 6.64 21.89 11.98
CA ARG A 547 6.11 21.19 13.16
C ARG A 547 5.62 19.81 12.76
N TRP A 548 5.93 18.84 13.61
CA TRP A 548 5.53 17.44 13.44
C TRP A 548 4.04 17.26 13.76
N PHE A 549 3.37 16.48 12.93
CA PHE A 549 2.11 15.83 13.27
C PHE A 549 2.42 14.54 14.05
N TYR A 550 1.98 14.44 15.28
CA TYR A 550 2.29 13.30 16.16
C TYR A 550 1.08 12.53 16.65
#